data_6b1c4ecd36a5e2b275c3f47a5fc0703e
#
_entry.id   6b1c4ecd36a5e2b275c3f47a5fc0703e
#
_cell.length_a   1.000
_cell.length_b   1.000
_cell.length_c   1.000
_cell.angle_alpha   90.00
_cell.angle_beta   90.00
_cell.angle_gamma   90.00
#
_symmetry.space_group_name_H-M   'P 1'
#
loop_
_entity.id
_entity.type
_entity.pdbx_description
1 polymer ?
#
loop_
_entity_poly.entity_id
_entity_poly.type
_entity_poly.pdbx_seq_one_letter_code
_entity_poly.pdbx_strand_id
1 'polypeptide(L)'
;KSNIKKIYNSVMTRADLIIAGSNFIFSHIKKNYSKYLNEKKKLMVIFRGINVDYFDPTTKIEIDEKKLLKKWDIEKDKKIILLPGRLTSWKGQEVFIEAINLVNIELGYEAFYAVILGSDQGRDLYKKKLIRLSEQYRLSKQIRFIDHCKDMALAYKVSDIIVSASTEPEAF
;
A
#
# COMPACT_ATOMS: atom_id res chain seq x y z
N LYS A 1 17.26 11.12 -12.59
CA LYS A 1 15.87 11.57 -12.90
C LYS A 1 15.96 12.83 -13.79
N SER A 2 15.21 12.90 -14.89
CA SER A 2 15.26 13.94 -15.92
C SER A 2 15.09 15.34 -15.30
N ASN A 3 15.92 16.31 -15.73
CA ASN A 3 15.83 17.72 -15.35
C ASN A 3 14.42 18.29 -15.61
N ILE A 4 13.74 17.82 -16.65
CA ILE A 4 12.36 18.20 -16.99
C ILE A 4 11.40 17.85 -15.84
N LYS A 5 11.50 16.65 -15.25
CA LYS A 5 10.68 16.25 -14.10
C LYS A 5 10.93 17.13 -12.87
N LYS A 6 12.19 17.56 -12.67
CA LYS A 6 12.54 18.45 -11.57
C LYS A 6 11.97 19.86 -11.76
N ILE A 7 11.98 20.38 -12.99
CA ILE A 7 11.36 21.67 -13.36
C ILE A 7 9.85 21.58 -13.19
N TYR A 8 9.20 20.55 -13.71
CA TYR A 8 7.76 20.33 -13.54
C TYR A 8 7.35 20.29 -12.07
N ASN A 9 8.03 19.49 -11.26
CA ASN A 9 7.74 19.38 -9.83
C ASN A 9 8.04 20.68 -9.04
N SER A 10 8.86 21.60 -9.56
CA SER A 10 9.14 22.87 -8.90
C SER A 10 7.91 23.80 -8.83
N VAL A 11 6.86 23.49 -9.58
CA VAL A 11 5.57 24.21 -9.51
C VAL A 11 5.01 24.25 -8.08
N MET A 12 5.21 23.18 -7.29
CA MET A 12 4.77 23.14 -5.89
C MET A 12 5.39 24.26 -5.03
N THR A 13 6.53 24.81 -5.43
CA THR A 13 7.19 25.90 -4.70
C THR A 13 6.73 27.29 -5.09
N ARG A 14 5.74 27.43 -5.98
CA ARG A 14 5.19 28.73 -6.42
C ARG A 14 4.16 29.30 -5.45
N ALA A 15 3.56 28.48 -4.59
CA ALA A 15 2.59 28.90 -3.58
C ALA A 15 3.26 29.71 -2.47
N ASP A 16 2.48 30.58 -1.81
CA ASP A 16 2.93 31.37 -0.65
C ASP A 16 3.14 30.49 0.59
N LEU A 17 2.31 29.46 0.73
CA LEU A 17 2.41 28.44 1.78
C LEU A 17 2.52 27.06 1.15
N ILE A 18 3.54 26.31 1.58
CA ILE A 18 3.81 24.94 1.14
C ILE A 18 3.69 24.03 2.35
N ILE A 19 2.77 23.07 2.29
CA ILE A 19 2.55 22.09 3.37
C ILE A 19 3.14 20.75 2.94
N ALA A 20 4.09 20.26 3.74
CA ALA A 20 4.64 18.92 3.61
C ALA A 20 3.89 17.96 4.55
N GLY A 21 3.42 16.82 4.03
CA GLY A 21 2.66 15.83 4.81
C GLY A 21 3.52 15.01 5.78
N SER A 22 4.87 15.12 5.68
CA SER A 22 5.81 14.44 6.59
C SER A 22 7.17 15.18 6.62
N ASN A 23 7.98 14.87 7.63
CA ASN A 23 9.36 15.39 7.72
C ASN A 23 10.23 14.94 6.54
N PHE A 24 9.97 13.74 6.00
CA PHE A 24 10.66 13.26 4.81
C PHE A 24 10.38 14.17 3.59
N ILE A 25 9.11 14.49 3.33
CA ILE A 25 8.72 15.39 2.24
C ILE A 25 9.26 16.81 2.45
N PHE A 26 9.20 17.32 3.69
CA PHE A 26 9.79 18.61 4.04
C PHE A 26 11.28 18.67 3.68
N SER A 27 12.05 17.68 4.14
CA SER A 27 13.48 17.57 3.88
C SER A 27 13.78 17.40 2.39
N HIS A 28 12.96 16.62 1.69
CA HIS A 28 13.07 16.43 0.24
C HIS A 28 12.87 17.75 -0.52
N ILE A 29 11.84 18.54 -0.17
CA ILE A 29 11.58 19.84 -0.79
C ILE A 29 12.75 20.79 -0.51
N LYS A 30 13.17 20.88 0.75
CA LYS A 30 14.30 21.75 1.16
C LYS A 30 15.60 21.42 0.44
N LYS A 31 15.91 20.10 0.32
CA LYS A 31 17.15 19.63 -0.35
C LYS A 31 17.12 19.84 -1.86
N ASN A 32 16.00 19.57 -2.52
CA ASN A 32 15.97 19.48 -3.98
C ASN A 32 15.44 20.75 -4.68
N TYR A 33 14.73 21.61 -3.94
CA TYR A 33 14.01 22.75 -4.49
C TYR A 33 14.31 24.07 -3.78
N SER A 34 15.36 24.12 -2.93
CA SER A 34 15.75 25.33 -2.17
C SER A 34 15.90 26.56 -3.04
N LYS A 35 16.47 26.43 -4.24
CA LYS A 35 16.66 27.54 -5.18
C LYS A 35 15.36 28.23 -5.65
N TYR A 36 14.21 27.56 -5.48
CA TYR A 36 12.87 28.08 -5.83
C TYR A 36 12.11 28.60 -4.59
N LEU A 37 12.66 28.36 -3.38
CA LEU A 37 12.14 28.90 -2.13
C LEU A 37 12.80 30.25 -1.86
N ASN A 38 12.03 31.25 -1.49
CA ASN A 38 12.52 32.55 -1.03
C ASN A 38 12.03 32.79 0.40
N GLU A 39 12.54 33.84 1.05
CA GLU A 39 12.22 34.18 2.45
C GLU A 39 10.72 34.49 2.68
N LYS A 40 10.00 34.88 1.63
CA LYS A 40 8.55 35.17 1.70
C LYS A 40 7.70 33.91 1.70
N LYS A 41 8.26 32.74 1.32
CA LYS A 41 7.52 31.49 1.18
C LYS A 41 7.69 30.63 2.42
N LYS A 42 6.57 30.25 3.00
CA LYS A 42 6.54 29.44 4.21
C LYS A 42 6.42 27.95 3.86
N LEU A 43 7.43 27.17 4.21
CA LEU A 43 7.39 25.70 4.15
C LEU A 43 7.21 25.14 5.56
N MET A 44 6.19 24.34 5.78
CA MET A 44 5.89 23.75 7.08
C MET A 44 5.43 22.30 6.96
N VAL A 45 5.53 21.55 8.07
CA VAL A 45 5.01 20.20 8.17
C VAL A 45 3.64 20.24 8.84
N ILE A 46 2.65 19.63 8.19
CA ILE A 46 1.37 19.29 8.80
C ILE A 46 1.11 17.82 8.47
N PHE A 47 1.18 16.96 9.49
CA PHE A 47 0.92 15.54 9.32
C PHE A 47 -0.53 15.29 8.93
N ARG A 48 -0.74 14.27 8.10
CA ARG A 48 -2.10 13.82 7.76
C ARG A 48 -2.73 13.16 8.97
N GLY A 49 -4.00 13.48 9.19
CA GLY A 49 -4.83 12.77 10.14
C GLY A 49 -5.58 11.61 9.50
N ILE A 50 -6.13 10.75 10.34
CA ILE A 50 -7.08 9.70 9.97
C ILE A 50 -8.35 9.85 10.80
N ASN A 51 -9.47 9.34 10.30
CA ASN A 51 -10.68 9.20 11.08
C ASN A 51 -10.56 7.94 11.95
N VAL A 52 -10.22 8.11 13.21
CA VAL A 52 -10.00 7.01 14.16
C VAL A 52 -11.28 6.22 14.43
N ASP A 53 -12.45 6.86 14.43
CA ASP A 53 -13.73 6.20 14.67
C ASP A 53 -14.08 5.25 13.50
N TYR A 54 -13.72 5.63 12.26
CA TYR A 54 -13.91 4.76 11.09
C TYR A 54 -13.00 3.52 11.14
N PHE A 55 -11.80 3.64 11.71
CA PHE A 55 -10.84 2.55 11.81
C PHE A 55 -10.86 1.84 13.18
N ASP A 56 -11.90 2.08 13.99
CA ASP A 56 -12.05 1.42 15.30
C ASP A 56 -12.28 -0.09 15.13
N PRO A 57 -11.35 -0.95 15.58
CA PRO A 57 -11.47 -2.40 15.47
C PRO A 57 -12.58 -2.99 16.36
N THR A 58 -13.08 -2.24 17.34
CA THR A 58 -14.12 -2.71 18.26
C THR A 58 -15.52 -2.67 17.67
N THR A 59 -15.71 -1.92 16.57
CA THR A 59 -16.98 -1.85 15.85
C THR A 59 -17.35 -3.22 15.28
N LYS A 60 -18.43 -3.83 15.79
CA LYS A 60 -18.88 -5.17 15.37
C LYS A 60 -19.66 -5.09 14.06
N ILE A 61 -19.14 -5.72 13.01
CA ILE A 61 -19.80 -5.85 11.69
C ILE A 61 -19.63 -7.30 11.18
N GLU A 62 -20.01 -8.30 11.98
CA GLU A 62 -19.81 -9.73 11.65
C GLU A 62 -20.46 -10.17 10.33
N ILE A 63 -21.60 -9.58 9.97
CA ILE A 63 -22.31 -9.93 8.71
C ILE A 63 -21.48 -9.49 7.49
N ASP A 64 -20.83 -8.33 7.58
CA ASP A 64 -20.07 -7.78 6.47
C ASP A 64 -18.69 -8.45 6.37
N GLU A 65 -18.10 -8.91 7.47
CA GLU A 65 -16.89 -9.72 7.49
C GLU A 65 -17.08 -11.02 6.69
N LYS A 66 -18.14 -11.76 6.96
CA LYS A 66 -18.48 -13.00 6.23
C LYS A 66 -18.69 -12.76 4.74
N LYS A 67 -19.36 -11.67 4.37
CA LYS A 67 -19.56 -11.28 2.97
C LYS A 67 -18.25 -10.94 2.29
N LEU A 68 -17.35 -10.21 2.98
CA LEU A 68 -16.06 -9.83 2.45
C LEU A 68 -15.17 -11.06 2.21
N LEU A 69 -15.05 -11.95 3.20
CA LEU A 69 -14.27 -13.18 3.08
C LEU A 69 -14.77 -14.07 1.94
N LYS A 70 -16.09 -14.24 1.83
CA LYS A 70 -16.71 -14.97 0.71
C LYS A 70 -16.39 -14.32 -0.64
N LYS A 71 -16.43 -12.99 -0.73
CA LYS A 71 -16.08 -12.24 -1.96
C LYS A 71 -14.61 -12.41 -2.33
N TRP A 72 -13.74 -12.55 -1.35
CA TRP A 72 -12.30 -12.75 -1.54
C TRP A 72 -11.92 -14.22 -1.75
N ASP A 73 -12.88 -15.13 -1.71
CA ASP A 73 -12.67 -16.58 -1.77
C ASP A 73 -11.68 -17.05 -0.69
N ILE A 74 -11.94 -16.62 0.54
CA ILE A 74 -11.15 -16.95 1.72
C ILE A 74 -12.00 -17.79 2.67
N GLU A 75 -11.48 -18.94 3.09
CA GLU A 75 -12.12 -19.81 4.06
C GLU A 75 -12.14 -19.14 5.44
N LYS A 76 -13.23 -19.38 6.16
CA LYS A 76 -13.36 -18.95 7.56
C LYS A 76 -12.26 -19.64 8.39
N ASP A 77 -11.81 -18.94 9.41
CA ASP A 77 -10.84 -19.43 10.41
C ASP A 77 -9.38 -19.58 9.91
N LYS A 78 -9.09 -19.17 8.67
CA LYS A 78 -7.71 -19.03 8.18
C LYS A 78 -7.14 -17.65 8.50
N LYS A 79 -5.84 -17.61 8.77
CA LYS A 79 -5.12 -16.36 8.96
C LYS A 79 -5.01 -15.56 7.66
N ILE A 80 -5.02 -14.23 7.75
CA ILE A 80 -4.94 -13.34 6.60
C ILE A 80 -3.76 -12.39 6.76
N ILE A 81 -2.86 -12.43 5.79
CA ILE A 81 -1.75 -11.48 5.65
C ILE A 81 -2.10 -10.54 4.50
N LEU A 82 -2.33 -9.26 4.80
CA LEU A 82 -2.79 -8.25 3.85
C LEU A 82 -1.66 -7.30 3.46
N LEU A 83 -1.43 -7.12 2.16
CA LEU A 83 -0.62 -6.05 1.60
C LEU A 83 -1.52 -5.09 0.82
N PRO A 84 -1.93 -3.95 1.43
CA PRO A 84 -2.74 -2.94 0.76
C PRO A 84 -1.86 -1.96 -0.03
N GLY A 85 -2.26 -1.65 -1.26
CA GLY A 85 -1.56 -0.65 -2.05
C GLY A 85 -1.74 -0.85 -3.55
N ARG A 86 -1.65 0.24 -4.30
CA ARG A 86 -1.69 0.19 -5.77
C ARG A 86 -0.64 -0.77 -6.31
N LEU A 87 -0.97 -1.51 -7.38
CA LEU A 87 -0.01 -2.40 -8.02
C LEU A 87 1.04 -1.58 -8.78
N THR A 88 2.17 -1.34 -8.13
CA THR A 88 3.34 -0.64 -8.67
C THR A 88 4.60 -1.26 -8.10
N SER A 89 5.67 -1.37 -8.90
CA SER A 89 6.90 -2.07 -8.51
C SER A 89 7.50 -1.60 -7.18
N TRP A 90 7.40 -0.32 -6.88
CA TRP A 90 7.94 0.26 -5.65
C TRP A 90 7.11 -0.01 -4.39
N LYS A 91 5.86 -0.53 -4.53
CA LYS A 91 5.04 -0.98 -3.40
C LYS A 91 5.40 -2.37 -2.89
N GLY A 92 6.37 -3.04 -3.52
CA GLY A 92 7.00 -4.24 -3.01
C GLY A 92 6.14 -5.52 -3.07
N GLN A 93 5.15 -5.59 -3.98
CA GLN A 93 4.35 -6.81 -4.13
C GLN A 93 5.19 -8.03 -4.50
N GLU A 94 6.27 -7.85 -5.28
CA GLU A 94 7.19 -8.94 -5.61
C GLU A 94 7.89 -9.47 -4.36
N VAL A 95 8.46 -8.56 -3.55
CA VAL A 95 9.08 -8.91 -2.27
C VAL A 95 8.10 -9.61 -1.33
N PHE A 96 6.85 -9.15 -1.30
CA PHE A 96 5.79 -9.79 -0.52
C PHE A 96 5.54 -11.23 -0.97
N ILE A 97 5.40 -11.49 -2.29
CA ILE A 97 5.19 -12.84 -2.82
C ILE A 97 6.38 -13.75 -2.49
N GLU A 98 7.61 -13.24 -2.60
CA GLU A 98 8.82 -13.99 -2.22
C GLU A 98 8.83 -14.31 -0.72
N ALA A 99 8.47 -13.36 0.14
CA ALA A 99 8.37 -13.60 1.58
C ALA A 99 7.29 -14.64 1.93
N ILE A 100 6.12 -14.58 1.27
CA ILE A 100 5.06 -15.57 1.44
C ILE A 100 5.53 -16.97 1.05
N ASN A 101 6.34 -17.10 -0.01
CA ASN A 101 6.95 -18.38 -0.38
C ASN A 101 7.85 -18.93 0.73
N LEU A 102 8.68 -18.11 1.34
CA LEU A 102 9.54 -18.53 2.46
C LEU A 102 8.72 -18.98 3.67
N VAL A 103 7.68 -18.21 4.02
CA VAL A 103 6.78 -18.58 5.14
C VAL A 103 6.08 -19.92 4.88
N ASN A 104 5.68 -20.20 3.64
CA ASN A 104 5.06 -21.47 3.28
C ASN A 104 5.99 -22.67 3.40
N ILE A 105 7.27 -22.49 3.15
CA ILE A 105 8.27 -23.54 3.34
C ILE A 105 8.33 -23.97 4.82
N GLU A 106 8.14 -23.00 5.73
CA GLU A 106 8.22 -23.25 7.17
C GLU A 106 6.89 -23.72 7.78
N LEU A 107 5.75 -23.10 7.38
CA LEU A 107 4.45 -23.29 8.02
C LEU A 107 3.47 -24.17 7.23
N GLY A 108 3.76 -24.43 5.95
CA GLY A 108 2.87 -25.15 5.04
C GLY A 108 1.81 -24.27 4.36
N TYR A 109 1.29 -24.77 3.23
CA TYR A 109 0.45 -24.02 2.30
C TYR A 109 -0.98 -23.73 2.79
N GLU A 110 -1.44 -24.40 3.83
CA GLU A 110 -2.82 -24.27 4.29
C GLU A 110 -2.99 -23.38 5.53
N ALA A 111 -1.89 -22.82 6.05
CA ALA A 111 -1.93 -22.10 7.31
C ALA A 111 -2.62 -20.73 7.20
N PHE A 112 -2.55 -20.07 6.04
CA PHE A 112 -3.02 -18.69 5.86
C PHE A 112 -3.31 -18.33 4.40
N TYR A 113 -4.00 -17.21 4.20
CA TYR A 113 -4.12 -16.54 2.91
C TYR A 113 -3.28 -15.25 2.87
N ALA A 114 -2.66 -14.98 1.73
CA ALA A 114 -2.00 -13.71 1.44
C ALA A 114 -2.87 -12.90 0.48
N VAL A 115 -3.22 -11.68 0.86
CA VAL A 115 -4.09 -10.79 0.06
C VAL A 115 -3.31 -9.59 -0.43
N ILE A 116 -3.21 -9.45 -1.74
CA ILE A 116 -2.68 -8.25 -2.40
C ILE A 116 -3.87 -7.40 -2.83
N LEU A 117 -4.10 -6.31 -2.13
CA LEU A 117 -5.28 -5.46 -2.28
C LEU A 117 -4.93 -4.12 -2.89
N GLY A 118 -5.38 -3.87 -4.11
CA GLY A 118 -5.24 -2.57 -4.76
C GLY A 118 -5.33 -2.63 -6.28
N SER A 119 -5.80 -1.53 -6.88
CA SER A 119 -5.94 -1.42 -8.33
C SER A 119 -4.59 -1.36 -9.04
N ASP A 120 -4.52 -1.97 -10.20
CA ASP A 120 -3.39 -1.86 -11.13
C ASP A 120 -3.38 -0.53 -11.90
N GLN A 121 -4.48 0.21 -11.88
CA GLN A 121 -4.63 1.48 -12.60
C GLN A 121 -4.28 1.36 -14.09
N GLY A 122 -4.66 0.26 -14.74
CA GLY A 122 -4.35 -0.04 -16.13
C GLY A 122 -2.91 -0.54 -16.38
N ARG A 123 -2.20 -0.98 -15.32
CA ARG A 123 -0.85 -1.58 -15.43
C ARG A 123 -0.93 -3.10 -15.53
N ASP A 124 -1.69 -3.59 -16.48
CA ASP A 124 -1.96 -5.03 -16.67
C ASP A 124 -0.69 -5.88 -16.74
N LEU A 125 0.36 -5.37 -17.37
CA LEU A 125 1.64 -6.10 -17.49
C LEU A 125 2.26 -6.38 -16.12
N TYR A 126 2.19 -5.44 -15.18
CA TYR A 126 2.72 -5.64 -13.85
C TYR A 126 1.87 -6.63 -13.05
N LYS A 127 0.54 -6.53 -13.12
CA LYS A 127 -0.36 -7.51 -12.51
C LYS A 127 -0.12 -8.92 -13.04
N LYS A 128 0.00 -9.08 -14.36
CA LYS A 128 0.34 -10.37 -14.98
C LYS A 128 1.70 -10.91 -14.51
N LYS A 129 2.70 -10.05 -14.34
CA LYS A 129 4.00 -10.44 -13.78
C LYS A 129 3.85 -11.00 -12.36
N LEU A 130 3.09 -10.34 -11.49
CA LEU A 130 2.85 -10.80 -10.11
C LEU A 130 2.10 -12.15 -10.06
N ILE A 131 1.10 -12.34 -10.93
CA ILE A 131 0.37 -13.60 -11.05
C ILE A 131 1.34 -14.73 -11.46
N ARG A 132 2.13 -14.52 -12.50
CA ARG A 132 3.14 -15.52 -12.95
C ARG A 132 4.14 -15.85 -11.84
N LEU A 133 4.59 -14.85 -11.08
CA LEU A 133 5.50 -15.07 -9.95
C LEU A 133 4.84 -15.95 -8.88
N SER A 134 3.57 -15.69 -8.56
CA SER A 134 2.83 -16.54 -7.61
C SER A 134 2.63 -17.97 -8.11
N GLU A 135 2.42 -18.16 -9.42
CA GLU A 135 2.35 -19.48 -10.06
C GLU A 135 3.69 -20.23 -9.99
N GLN A 136 4.80 -19.55 -10.26
CA GLN A 136 6.15 -20.11 -10.15
C GLN A 136 6.45 -20.67 -8.76
N TYR A 137 5.98 -19.98 -7.72
CA TYR A 137 6.10 -20.41 -6.33
C TYR A 137 4.97 -21.35 -5.87
N ARG A 138 4.05 -21.75 -6.77
CA ARG A 138 2.89 -22.62 -6.45
C ARG A 138 1.94 -22.01 -5.41
N LEU A 139 1.85 -20.67 -5.37
CA LEU A 139 1.05 -19.91 -4.41
C LEU A 139 -0.37 -19.55 -4.91
N SER A 140 -0.77 -20.02 -6.09
CA SER A 140 -2.02 -19.63 -6.76
C SER A 140 -3.28 -19.89 -5.93
N LYS A 141 -3.26 -20.92 -5.08
CA LYS A 141 -4.38 -21.24 -4.18
C LYS A 141 -4.40 -20.40 -2.91
N GLN A 142 -3.28 -19.78 -2.56
CA GLN A 142 -3.08 -19.07 -1.29
C GLN A 142 -3.07 -17.56 -1.46
N ILE A 143 -2.62 -17.04 -2.60
CA ILE A 143 -2.62 -15.60 -2.87
C ILE A 143 -3.94 -15.19 -3.52
N ARG A 144 -4.52 -14.10 -3.00
CA ARG A 144 -5.69 -13.42 -3.59
C ARG A 144 -5.29 -12.05 -4.09
N PHE A 145 -5.55 -11.78 -5.38
CA PHE A 145 -5.40 -10.46 -5.98
C PHE A 145 -6.76 -9.76 -5.99
N ILE A 146 -6.93 -8.77 -5.14
CA ILE A 146 -8.17 -8.00 -4.99
C ILE A 146 -7.95 -6.59 -5.54
N ASP A 147 -8.72 -6.19 -6.55
CA ASP A 147 -8.50 -4.92 -7.25
C ASP A 147 -8.84 -3.70 -6.39
N HIS A 148 -10.01 -3.67 -5.79
CA HIS A 148 -10.46 -2.53 -4.99
C HIS A 148 -11.38 -2.97 -3.87
N CYS A 149 -11.13 -2.43 -2.68
CA CYS A 149 -12.03 -2.51 -1.54
C CYS A 149 -12.47 -1.11 -1.15
N LYS A 150 -13.78 -0.87 -1.11
CA LYS A 150 -14.34 0.42 -0.68
C LYS A 150 -14.20 0.62 0.82
N ASP A 151 -14.38 -0.45 1.57
CA ASP A 151 -14.28 -0.45 3.02
C ASP A 151 -12.91 -0.98 3.47
N MET A 152 -11.96 -0.06 3.62
CA MET A 152 -10.63 -0.40 4.08
C MET A 152 -10.58 -0.73 5.57
N ALA A 153 -11.47 -0.16 6.39
CA ALA A 153 -11.54 -0.48 7.80
C ALA A 153 -11.93 -1.95 7.98
N LEU A 154 -12.92 -2.42 7.22
CA LEU A 154 -13.31 -3.82 7.23
C LEU A 154 -12.20 -4.74 6.70
N ALA A 155 -11.49 -4.33 5.64
CA ALA A 155 -10.36 -5.08 5.11
C ALA A 155 -9.23 -5.25 6.15
N TYR A 156 -8.92 -4.19 6.90
CA TYR A 156 -7.95 -4.25 7.99
C TYR A 156 -8.43 -5.13 9.15
N LYS A 157 -9.72 -5.02 9.49
CA LYS A 157 -10.32 -5.76 10.61
C LYS A 157 -10.29 -7.28 10.40
N VAL A 158 -10.53 -7.76 9.17
CA VAL A 158 -10.50 -9.20 8.87
C VAL A 158 -9.08 -9.73 8.71
N SER A 159 -8.05 -8.87 8.75
CA SER A 159 -6.66 -9.26 8.54
C SER A 159 -5.92 -9.42 9.87
N ASP A 160 -5.17 -10.51 10.01
CA ASP A 160 -4.32 -10.76 11.20
C ASP A 160 -3.02 -9.97 11.13
N ILE A 161 -2.45 -9.80 9.93
CA ILE A 161 -1.20 -9.08 9.70
C ILE A 161 -1.37 -8.14 8.51
N ILE A 162 -0.93 -6.89 8.69
CA ILE A 162 -0.88 -5.89 7.62
C ILE A 162 0.57 -5.60 7.29
N VAL A 163 0.93 -5.73 6.01
CA VAL A 163 2.31 -5.58 5.52
C VAL A 163 2.44 -4.31 4.69
N SER A 164 3.48 -3.54 4.95
CA SER A 164 3.95 -2.45 4.08
C SER A 164 5.35 -2.81 3.59
N ALA A 165 5.46 -3.23 2.32
CA ALA A 165 6.68 -3.74 1.72
C ALA A 165 7.33 -2.75 0.73
N SER A 166 7.00 -1.45 0.83
CA SER A 166 7.50 -0.45 -0.11
C SER A 166 9.02 -0.41 -0.18
N THR A 167 9.57 -0.52 -1.38
CA THR A 167 11.02 -0.53 -1.66
C THR A 167 11.58 0.87 -1.92
N GLU A 168 10.73 1.88 -2.04
CA GLU A 168 11.09 3.29 -2.12
C GLU A 168 10.41 4.06 -0.97
N PRO A 169 10.95 5.22 -0.57
CA PRO A 169 10.37 6.02 0.51
C PRO A 169 8.93 6.44 0.23
N GLU A 170 8.08 6.28 1.21
CA GLU A 170 6.68 6.74 1.18
C GLU A 170 6.57 8.22 1.56
N ALA A 171 5.50 8.86 1.08
CA ALA A 171 5.23 10.26 1.36
C ALA A 171 4.61 10.53 2.75
N PHE A 172 4.41 9.47 3.53
CA PHE A 172 3.86 9.54 4.89
C PHE A 172 4.97 9.47 5.93
#